data_5aaa2042e3d94b3f0893ccb468f626c3
#
_entry.id   5aaa2042e3d94b3f0893ccb468f626c3
#
_cell.length_a   1.000
_cell.length_b   1.000
_cell.length_c   1.000
_cell.angle_alpha   90.00
_cell.angle_beta   90.00
_cell.angle_gamma   90.00
#
_symmetry.space_group_name_H-M   'P 1'
#
loop_
_entity.id
_entity.type
_entity.pdbx_description
1 polymer ?
#
loop_
_entity_poly.entity_id
_entity_poly.type
_entity_poly.pdbx_seq_one_letter_code
_entity_poly.pdbx_strand_id
1 'polypeptide(L)'
;MRGGGLALTAACFTGAAALVGIFAVALMRAAFEFTLGFARNERRGGTHPIIEHQAVGYALADAKVAIEATRCFCWRACHAVDVQSPGAQELAIEAKVHGSETAVRVLTDLMRVVGVESYDHAIPLGRLLQDALALPLFGGGNIGVRRRQLHAILKRPEYDPLMTCGEAEV
;
A
#
# COMPACT_ATOMS: atom_id res chain seq x y z
N MET A 1 14.23 1.63 36.21
CA MET A 1 14.04 1.94 34.79
C MET A 1 13.53 0.70 34.00
N ARG A 2 12.32 0.19 34.29
CA ARG A 2 11.76 -1.01 33.64
C ARG A 2 10.58 -0.69 32.66
N GLY A 3 10.50 0.51 32.10
CA GLY A 3 9.42 0.91 31.20
C GLY A 3 9.85 1.45 29.83
N GLY A 4 11.13 1.77 29.64
CA GLY A 4 11.62 2.42 28.40
C GLY A 4 11.65 1.52 27.15
N GLY A 5 11.83 0.21 27.32
CA GLY A 5 11.94 -0.71 26.20
C GLY A 5 10.64 -0.84 25.38
N LEU A 6 9.49 -0.88 26.05
CA LEU A 6 8.19 -0.97 25.36
C LEU A 6 7.87 0.31 24.58
N ALA A 7 8.17 1.49 25.17
CA ALA A 7 7.97 2.76 24.50
C ALA A 7 8.89 2.92 23.28
N LEU A 8 10.17 2.52 23.40
CA LEU A 8 11.13 2.55 22.29
C LEU A 8 10.69 1.61 21.17
N THR A 9 10.27 0.39 21.49
CA THR A 9 9.75 -0.57 20.51
C THR A 9 8.52 0.00 19.79
N ALA A 10 7.57 0.60 20.53
CA ALA A 10 6.39 1.21 19.95
C ALA A 10 6.75 2.36 18.99
N ALA A 11 7.71 3.21 19.35
CA ALA A 11 8.17 4.30 18.51
C ALA A 11 8.84 3.79 17.22
N CYS A 12 9.75 2.81 17.32
CA CYS A 12 10.39 2.19 16.15
C CYS A 12 9.36 1.54 15.21
N PHE A 13 8.39 0.79 15.75
CA PHE A 13 7.34 0.16 14.94
C PHE A 13 6.40 1.18 14.30
N THR A 14 6.17 2.32 14.93
CA THR A 14 5.35 3.41 14.36
C THR A 14 6.09 4.05 13.19
N GLY A 15 7.34 4.45 13.37
CA GLY A 15 8.14 5.02 12.29
C GLY A 15 8.27 4.08 11.09
N ALA A 16 8.49 2.78 11.34
CA ALA A 16 8.59 1.78 10.27
C ALA A 16 7.25 1.51 9.56
N ALA A 17 6.11 1.82 10.17
CA ALA A 17 4.80 1.51 9.57
C ALA A 17 4.57 2.26 8.25
N ALA A 18 4.88 3.55 8.18
CA ALA A 18 4.75 4.34 6.95
C ALA A 18 5.61 3.78 5.80
N LEU A 19 6.82 3.28 6.11
CA LEU A 19 7.72 2.67 5.13
C LEU A 19 7.15 1.38 4.52
N VAL A 20 6.39 0.60 5.30
CA VAL A 20 5.69 -0.59 4.76
C VAL A 20 4.68 -0.18 3.68
N GLY A 21 4.01 0.97 3.85
CA GLY A 21 3.17 1.56 2.81
C GLY A 21 3.94 1.90 1.53
N ILE A 22 5.17 2.42 1.65
CA ILE A 22 6.04 2.68 0.48
C ILE A 22 6.48 1.38 -0.21
N PHE A 23 6.77 0.31 0.52
CA PHE A 23 7.04 -1.00 -0.09
C PHE A 23 5.83 -1.50 -0.90
N ALA A 24 4.61 -1.29 -0.40
CA ALA A 24 3.39 -1.61 -1.13
C ALA A 24 3.30 -0.84 -2.46
N VAL A 25 3.63 0.47 -2.46
CA VAL A 25 3.68 1.29 -3.69
C VAL A 25 4.70 0.75 -4.69
N ALA A 26 5.89 0.34 -4.22
CA ALA A 26 6.92 -0.21 -5.09
C ALA A 26 6.47 -1.52 -5.77
N LEU A 27 5.82 -2.43 -5.02
CA LEU A 27 5.27 -3.67 -5.56
C LEU A 27 4.18 -3.42 -6.60
N MET A 28 3.21 -2.54 -6.27
CA MET A 28 2.15 -2.16 -7.19
C MET A 28 2.69 -1.54 -8.48
N ARG A 29 3.70 -0.66 -8.36
CA ARG A 29 4.33 -0.02 -9.51
C ARG A 29 5.04 -1.04 -10.40
N ALA A 30 5.82 -1.96 -9.83
CA ALA A 30 6.52 -2.99 -10.59
C ALA A 30 5.52 -3.90 -11.34
N ALA A 31 4.43 -4.30 -10.67
CA ALA A 31 3.37 -5.09 -11.30
C ALA A 31 2.66 -4.33 -12.41
N PHE A 32 2.38 -3.04 -12.20
CA PHE A 32 1.74 -2.18 -13.19
C PHE A 32 2.61 -1.99 -14.43
N GLU A 33 3.91 -1.69 -14.26
CA GLU A 33 4.85 -1.51 -15.38
C GLU A 33 4.94 -2.78 -16.23
N PHE A 34 5.04 -3.94 -15.59
CA PHE A 34 5.02 -5.22 -16.29
C PHE A 34 3.71 -5.43 -17.07
N THR A 35 2.56 -5.28 -16.39
CA THR A 35 1.24 -5.54 -16.99
C THR A 35 0.94 -4.56 -18.12
N LEU A 36 1.32 -3.31 -18.00
CA LEU A 36 1.18 -2.31 -19.07
C LEU A 36 2.00 -2.70 -20.31
N GLY A 37 3.25 -3.12 -20.10
CA GLY A 37 4.10 -3.62 -21.18
C GLY A 37 3.52 -4.85 -21.84
N PHE A 38 3.03 -5.81 -21.06
CA PHE A 38 2.36 -7.00 -21.55
C PHE A 38 1.12 -6.64 -22.38
N ALA A 39 0.23 -5.79 -21.87
CA ALA A 39 -1.01 -5.41 -22.53
C ALA A 39 -0.80 -4.66 -23.86
N ARG A 40 0.31 -3.93 -24.00
CA ARG A 40 0.70 -3.24 -25.25
C ARG A 40 1.22 -4.16 -26.34
N ASN A 41 1.76 -5.31 -25.98
CA ASN A 41 2.41 -6.23 -26.91
C ASN A 41 1.58 -7.50 -27.19
N GLU A 42 0.80 -7.94 -26.20
CA GLU A 42 0.02 -9.18 -26.30
C GLU A 42 -1.26 -8.96 -27.11
N ARG A 43 -1.59 -9.90 -28.01
CA ARG A 43 -2.76 -9.83 -28.91
C ARG A 43 -3.79 -10.92 -28.70
N ARG A 44 -3.48 -11.96 -27.92
CA ARG A 44 -4.38 -13.11 -27.68
C ARG A 44 -4.97 -13.71 -28.94
N GLY A 45 -4.20 -13.77 -30.01
CA GLY A 45 -4.68 -14.21 -31.33
C GLY A 45 -5.57 -13.22 -32.07
N GLY A 46 -5.80 -12.03 -31.51
CA GLY A 46 -6.53 -10.95 -32.16
C GLY A 46 -5.67 -10.09 -33.09
N THR A 47 -6.32 -9.11 -33.73
CA THR A 47 -5.64 -8.18 -34.65
C THR A 47 -4.95 -7.02 -33.93
N HIS A 48 -5.43 -6.65 -32.74
CA HIS A 48 -4.97 -5.51 -31.96
C HIS A 48 -4.41 -5.96 -30.61
N PRO A 49 -3.49 -5.18 -29.99
CA PRO A 49 -3.05 -5.41 -28.62
C PRO A 49 -4.21 -5.39 -27.63
N ILE A 50 -4.10 -6.18 -26.55
CA ILE A 50 -5.21 -6.29 -25.58
C ILE A 50 -5.48 -4.97 -24.83
N ILE A 51 -4.55 -4.04 -24.81
CA ILE A 51 -4.76 -2.69 -24.25
C ILE A 51 -5.90 -1.92 -24.93
N GLU A 52 -6.23 -2.24 -26.18
CA GLU A 52 -7.34 -1.65 -26.91
C GLU A 52 -8.73 -2.08 -26.38
N HIS A 53 -8.76 -3.14 -25.59
CA HIS A 53 -10.00 -3.56 -24.92
C HIS A 53 -10.26 -2.67 -23.71
N GLN A 54 -11.46 -2.08 -23.69
CA GLN A 54 -11.89 -1.15 -22.64
C GLN A 54 -11.74 -1.71 -21.23
N ALA A 55 -12.08 -2.99 -21.03
CA ALA A 55 -11.94 -3.67 -19.74
C ALA A 55 -10.49 -3.71 -19.23
N VAL A 56 -9.52 -3.93 -20.13
CA VAL A 56 -8.09 -3.89 -19.81
C VAL A 56 -7.66 -2.47 -19.49
N GLY A 57 -8.09 -1.50 -20.29
CA GLY A 57 -7.81 -0.08 -20.07
C GLY A 57 -8.32 0.40 -18.71
N TYR A 58 -9.52 0.01 -18.31
CA TYR A 58 -10.09 0.37 -17.01
C TYR A 58 -9.32 -0.25 -15.84
N ALA A 59 -8.99 -1.53 -15.92
CA ALA A 59 -8.18 -2.19 -14.89
C ALA A 59 -6.81 -1.50 -14.68
N LEU A 60 -6.15 -1.11 -15.78
CA LEU A 60 -4.90 -0.36 -15.73
C LEU A 60 -5.10 1.06 -15.15
N ALA A 61 -6.18 1.76 -15.51
CA ALA A 61 -6.49 3.07 -14.98
C ALA A 61 -6.74 3.02 -13.46
N ASP A 62 -7.55 2.05 -13.00
CA ASP A 62 -7.85 1.86 -11.58
C ASP A 62 -6.58 1.53 -10.78
N ALA A 63 -5.71 0.67 -11.32
CA ALA A 63 -4.41 0.37 -10.71
C ALA A 63 -3.54 1.63 -10.60
N LYS A 64 -3.48 2.45 -11.66
CA LYS A 64 -2.71 3.71 -11.65
C LYS A 64 -3.24 4.70 -10.62
N VAL A 65 -4.56 4.88 -10.52
CA VAL A 65 -5.21 5.73 -9.50
C VAL A 65 -4.86 5.24 -8.09
N ALA A 66 -4.97 3.93 -7.84
CA ALA A 66 -4.66 3.34 -6.54
C ALA A 66 -3.18 3.54 -6.15
N ILE A 67 -2.25 3.38 -7.09
CA ILE A 67 -0.82 3.61 -6.89
C ILE A 67 -0.56 5.06 -6.46
N GLU A 68 -1.10 6.05 -7.20
CA GLU A 68 -0.86 7.46 -6.91
C GLU A 68 -1.49 7.90 -5.59
N ALA A 69 -2.73 7.49 -5.32
CA ALA A 69 -3.39 7.78 -4.05
C ALA A 69 -2.60 7.21 -2.86
N THR A 70 -2.17 5.95 -2.97
CA THR A 70 -1.37 5.29 -1.92
C THR A 70 -0.02 5.98 -1.74
N ARG A 71 0.64 6.35 -2.84
CA ARG A 71 1.94 7.04 -2.81
C ARG A 71 1.84 8.38 -2.08
N CYS A 72 0.88 9.22 -2.44
CA CYS A 72 0.68 10.52 -1.79
C CYS A 72 0.37 10.35 -0.30
N PHE A 73 -0.48 9.38 0.05
CA PHE A 73 -0.79 9.09 1.45
C PHE A 73 0.43 8.63 2.24
N CYS A 74 1.22 7.69 1.70
CA CYS A 74 2.43 7.20 2.36
C CYS A 74 3.50 8.29 2.51
N TRP A 75 3.68 9.16 1.52
CA TRP A 75 4.60 10.29 1.62
C TRP A 75 4.20 11.25 2.71
N ARG A 76 2.90 11.59 2.78
CA ARG A 76 2.37 12.41 3.86
C ARG A 76 2.63 11.79 5.23
N ALA A 77 2.40 10.48 5.38
CA ALA A 77 2.66 9.77 6.62
C ALA A 77 4.15 9.75 7.00
N CYS A 78 5.04 9.53 6.01
CA CYS A 78 6.49 9.60 6.24
C CYS A 78 6.92 10.99 6.68
N HIS A 79 6.43 12.03 6.00
CA HIS A 79 6.73 13.42 6.39
C HIS A 79 6.24 13.73 7.81
N ALA A 80 5.01 13.34 8.15
CA ALA A 80 4.46 13.53 9.48
C ALA A 80 5.32 12.86 10.58
N VAL A 81 5.85 11.68 10.31
CA VAL A 81 6.78 10.98 11.22
C VAL A 81 8.11 11.73 11.33
N ASP A 82 8.64 12.21 10.21
CA ASP A 82 9.94 12.92 10.16
C ASP A 82 9.90 14.21 10.96
N VAL A 83 8.86 15.02 10.79
CA VAL A 83 8.68 16.29 11.52
C VAL A 83 8.01 16.10 12.90
N GLN A 84 7.72 14.87 13.30
CA GLN A 84 7.07 14.53 14.57
C GLN A 84 5.76 15.29 14.81
N SER A 85 4.94 15.47 13.74
CA SER A 85 3.68 16.20 13.83
C SER A 85 2.67 15.51 14.76
N PRO A 86 1.73 16.26 15.34
CA PRO A 86 0.55 15.67 15.97
C PRO A 86 -0.16 14.71 14.99
N GLY A 87 -0.60 13.54 15.44
CA GLY A 87 -1.23 12.54 14.56
C GLY A 87 -0.29 11.70 13.71
N ALA A 88 1.05 11.92 13.73
CA ALA A 88 2.02 11.14 12.95
C ALA A 88 1.87 9.63 13.16
N GLN A 89 1.61 9.20 14.39
CA GLN A 89 1.40 7.78 14.70
C GLN A 89 0.17 7.22 13.99
N GLU A 90 -0.91 7.95 14.00
CA GLU A 90 -2.17 7.58 13.34
C GLU A 90 -1.97 7.45 11.84
N LEU A 91 -1.45 8.51 11.19
CA LEU A 91 -1.13 8.51 9.77
C LEU A 91 -0.21 7.36 9.35
N ALA A 92 0.84 7.06 10.13
CA ALA A 92 1.76 5.98 9.82
C ALA A 92 1.09 4.60 9.85
N ILE A 93 0.21 4.37 10.83
CA ILE A 93 -0.56 3.13 10.93
C ILE A 93 -1.58 3.01 9.79
N GLU A 94 -2.29 4.08 9.50
CA GLU A 94 -3.27 4.14 8.40
C GLU A 94 -2.63 3.91 7.05
N ALA A 95 -1.51 4.55 6.76
CA ALA A 95 -0.75 4.37 5.53
C ALA A 95 -0.28 2.92 5.37
N LYS A 96 0.17 2.28 6.46
CA LYS A 96 0.55 0.86 6.45
C LYS A 96 -0.64 -0.04 6.14
N VAL A 97 -1.77 0.16 6.80
CA VAL A 97 -2.98 -0.65 6.59
C VAL A 97 -3.50 -0.47 5.17
N HIS A 98 -3.69 0.79 4.76
CA HIS A 98 -4.18 1.11 3.42
C HIS A 98 -3.26 0.58 2.32
N GLY A 99 -1.97 0.90 2.39
CA GLY A 99 -1.01 0.53 1.35
C GLY A 99 -0.87 -0.97 1.18
N SER A 100 -0.71 -1.70 2.28
CA SER A 100 -0.53 -3.15 2.23
C SER A 100 -1.76 -3.91 1.69
N GLU A 101 -2.97 -3.51 2.06
CA GLU A 101 -4.20 -4.14 1.56
C GLU A 101 -4.52 -3.73 0.12
N THR A 102 -4.23 -2.47 -0.24
CA THR A 102 -4.38 -1.99 -1.62
C THR A 102 -3.42 -2.74 -2.56
N ALA A 103 -2.18 -3.02 -2.13
CA ALA A 103 -1.23 -3.77 -2.95
C ALA A 103 -1.74 -5.16 -3.31
N VAL A 104 -2.28 -5.90 -2.34
CA VAL A 104 -2.85 -7.25 -2.61
C VAL A 104 -3.96 -7.17 -3.65
N ARG A 105 -4.88 -6.20 -3.51
CA ARG A 105 -5.99 -6.01 -4.44
C ARG A 105 -5.49 -5.66 -5.85
N VAL A 106 -4.63 -4.64 -5.96
CA VAL A 106 -4.10 -4.16 -7.26
C VAL A 106 -3.32 -5.26 -7.98
N LEU A 107 -2.45 -6.00 -7.29
CA LEU A 107 -1.71 -7.09 -7.90
C LEU A 107 -2.65 -8.20 -8.38
N THR A 108 -3.66 -8.55 -7.61
CA THR A 108 -4.67 -9.53 -8.00
C THR A 108 -5.42 -9.10 -9.26
N ASP A 109 -5.79 -7.82 -9.36
CA ASP A 109 -6.50 -7.29 -10.53
C ASP A 109 -5.59 -7.24 -11.77
N LEU A 110 -4.32 -6.87 -11.61
CA LEU A 110 -3.33 -6.90 -12.71
C LEU A 110 -3.04 -8.33 -13.20
N MET A 111 -3.02 -9.32 -12.31
CA MET A 111 -2.89 -10.74 -12.71
C MET A 111 -4.09 -11.19 -13.57
N ARG A 112 -5.29 -10.68 -13.31
CA ARG A 112 -6.47 -10.97 -14.15
C ARG A 112 -6.33 -10.43 -15.58
N VAL A 113 -5.66 -9.28 -15.75
CA VAL A 113 -5.36 -8.74 -17.08
C VAL A 113 -4.41 -9.66 -17.85
N VAL A 114 -3.37 -10.16 -17.20
CA VAL A 114 -2.40 -11.10 -17.80
C VAL A 114 -3.02 -12.49 -17.98
N GLY A 115 -3.91 -12.89 -17.09
CA GLY A 115 -4.57 -14.20 -17.12
C GLY A 115 -3.67 -15.33 -16.62
N VAL A 116 -3.90 -16.55 -17.12
CA VAL A 116 -3.23 -17.77 -16.62
C VAL A 116 -1.70 -17.71 -16.74
N GLU A 117 -1.17 -16.99 -17.70
CA GLU A 117 0.29 -16.80 -17.86
C GLU A 117 0.92 -16.14 -16.62
N SER A 118 0.16 -15.38 -15.83
CA SER A 118 0.67 -14.80 -14.58
C SER A 118 1.16 -15.84 -13.55
N TYR A 119 0.81 -17.11 -13.73
CA TYR A 119 1.28 -18.25 -12.93
C TYR A 119 2.64 -18.79 -13.40
N ASP A 120 3.13 -18.38 -14.57
CA ASP A 120 4.46 -18.77 -15.04
C ASP A 120 5.53 -18.14 -14.14
N HIS A 121 6.51 -18.95 -13.72
CA HIS A 121 7.65 -18.49 -12.90
C HIS A 121 8.54 -17.47 -13.62
N ALA A 122 8.54 -17.43 -14.96
CA ALA A 122 9.22 -16.41 -15.74
C ALA A 122 8.56 -15.03 -15.64
N ILE A 123 7.27 -14.99 -15.24
CA ILE A 123 6.49 -13.76 -15.06
C ILE A 123 6.56 -13.30 -13.60
N PRO A 124 6.89 -12.02 -13.33
CA PRO A 124 7.16 -11.56 -11.96
C PRO A 124 5.92 -11.45 -11.07
N LEU A 125 4.70 -11.46 -11.64
CA LEU A 125 3.48 -11.12 -10.91
C LEU A 125 3.17 -12.06 -9.75
N GLY A 126 3.39 -13.37 -9.92
CA GLY A 126 3.17 -14.35 -8.85
C GLY A 126 4.07 -14.09 -7.63
N ARG A 127 5.36 -13.78 -7.85
CA ARG A 127 6.30 -13.42 -6.79
C ARG A 127 5.94 -12.09 -6.14
N LEU A 128 5.62 -11.08 -6.94
CA LEU A 128 5.20 -9.77 -6.42
C LEU A 128 3.92 -9.88 -5.58
N LEU A 129 2.98 -10.75 -5.95
CA LEU A 129 1.79 -11.00 -5.14
C LEU A 129 2.15 -11.68 -3.81
N GLN A 130 3.05 -12.67 -3.80
CA GLN A 130 3.53 -13.29 -2.55
C GLN A 130 4.14 -12.25 -1.61
N ASP A 131 4.97 -11.35 -2.14
CA ASP A 131 5.57 -10.26 -1.36
C ASP A 131 4.47 -9.31 -0.84
N ALA A 132 3.47 -8.96 -1.66
CA ALA A 132 2.36 -8.12 -1.25
C ALA A 132 1.51 -8.76 -0.14
N LEU A 133 1.25 -10.07 -0.21
CA LEU A 133 0.52 -10.82 0.81
C LEU A 133 1.22 -10.83 2.18
N ALA A 134 2.55 -10.69 2.20
CA ALA A 134 3.31 -10.60 3.45
C ALA A 134 3.12 -9.23 4.15
N LEU A 135 2.90 -8.14 3.39
CA LEU A 135 2.82 -6.78 3.95
C LEU A 135 1.73 -6.59 5.03
N PRO A 136 0.50 -7.13 4.90
CA PRO A 136 -0.51 -7.05 5.96
C PRO A 136 -0.15 -7.85 7.21
N LEU A 137 0.79 -8.78 7.13
CA LEU A 137 1.11 -9.75 8.19
C LEU A 137 2.27 -9.32 9.08
N PHE A 138 3.34 -8.76 8.49
CA PHE A 138 4.54 -8.40 9.24
C PHE A 138 4.52 -6.94 9.75
N GLY A 139 5.53 -6.57 10.56
CA GLY A 139 5.64 -5.22 11.10
C GLY A 139 4.45 -4.83 11.99
N GLY A 140 3.89 -5.77 12.75
CA GLY A 140 2.62 -5.62 13.44
C GLY A 140 1.44 -5.82 12.49
N GLY A 141 0.89 -7.04 12.46
CA GLY A 141 -0.20 -7.42 11.54
C GLY A 141 -1.39 -6.47 11.58
N ASN A 142 -2.01 -6.25 10.43
CA ASN A 142 -3.07 -5.25 10.27
C ASN A 142 -4.27 -5.47 11.21
N ILE A 143 -4.69 -6.74 11.38
CA ILE A 143 -5.85 -7.07 12.22
C ILE A 143 -5.49 -7.05 13.70
N GLY A 144 -4.47 -7.80 14.11
CA GLY A 144 -4.17 -8.02 15.53
C GLY A 144 -3.48 -6.85 16.21
N VAL A 145 -2.75 -6.01 15.49
CA VAL A 145 -1.95 -4.93 16.06
C VAL A 145 -2.40 -3.57 15.54
N ARG A 146 -2.37 -3.34 14.23
CA ARG A 146 -2.54 -2.00 13.67
C ARG A 146 -3.94 -1.44 13.84
N ARG A 147 -4.97 -2.21 13.49
CA ARG A 147 -6.36 -1.78 13.73
C ARG A 147 -6.70 -1.65 15.21
N ARG A 148 -6.10 -2.50 16.07
CA ARG A 148 -6.25 -2.33 17.53
C ARG A 148 -5.62 -1.03 18.03
N GLN A 149 -4.46 -0.63 17.48
CA GLN A 149 -3.83 0.65 17.82
C GLN A 149 -4.69 1.84 17.36
N LEU A 150 -5.20 1.82 16.12
CA LEU A 150 -6.14 2.85 15.63
C LEU A 150 -7.40 2.91 16.51
N HIS A 151 -8.00 1.77 16.82
CA HIS A 151 -9.16 1.73 17.70
C HIS A 151 -8.88 2.33 19.09
N ALA A 152 -7.69 2.11 19.64
CA ALA A 152 -7.29 2.73 20.91
C ALA A 152 -7.13 4.26 20.79
N ILE A 153 -6.64 4.76 19.65
CA ILE A 153 -6.55 6.21 19.37
C ILE A 153 -7.96 6.82 19.30
N LEU A 154 -8.85 6.23 18.49
CA LEU A 154 -10.23 6.70 18.31
C LEU A 154 -11.06 6.72 19.61
N LYS A 155 -10.68 5.96 20.62
CA LYS A 155 -11.37 5.90 21.93
C LYS A 155 -10.90 6.96 22.91
N ARG A 156 -9.89 7.75 22.60
CA ARG A 156 -9.42 8.81 23.52
C ARG A 156 -10.47 9.89 23.66
N PRO A 157 -10.79 10.35 24.86
CA PRO A 157 -11.77 11.42 25.05
C PRO A 157 -11.40 12.72 24.33
N GLU A 158 -10.10 12.98 24.19
CA GLU A 158 -9.49 14.15 23.53
C GLU A 158 -9.22 13.92 22.03
N TYR A 159 -9.74 12.84 21.44
CA TYR A 159 -9.49 12.55 20.03
C TYR A 159 -10.09 13.62 19.12
N ASP A 160 -9.23 14.25 18.32
CA ASP A 160 -9.62 15.19 17.28
C ASP A 160 -9.52 14.53 15.90
N PRO A 161 -10.63 14.24 15.20
CA PRO A 161 -10.60 13.63 13.88
C PRO A 161 -9.95 14.52 12.80
N LEU A 162 -9.79 15.82 13.07
CA LEU A 162 -9.14 16.75 12.15
C LEU A 162 -7.64 16.93 12.40
N MET A 163 -7.10 16.35 13.48
CA MET A 163 -5.69 16.47 13.82
C MET A 163 -4.76 15.96 12.70
N THR A 164 -5.19 14.93 11.99
CA THR A 164 -4.45 14.42 10.82
C THR A 164 -4.74 15.20 9.54
N CYS A 165 -5.80 16.02 9.50
CA CYS A 165 -6.18 16.83 8.35
C CYS A 165 -5.58 18.24 8.38
N GLY A 166 -4.96 18.66 9.50
CA GLY A 166 -4.33 19.95 9.65
C GLY A 166 -3.23 20.17 8.61
N GLU A 167 -3.21 21.36 8.03
CA GLU A 167 -2.06 21.84 7.28
C GLU A 167 -0.88 21.84 8.25
N ALA A 168 0.21 21.14 7.87
CA ALA A 168 1.47 21.42 8.52
C ALA A 168 1.74 22.91 8.27
N GLU A 169 1.76 23.73 9.31
CA GLU A 169 2.24 25.09 9.19
C GLU A 169 3.61 25.04 8.53
N VAL A 170 3.68 25.57 7.32
CA VAL A 170 4.86 25.68 6.48
C VAL A 170 5.80 26.72 7.11
#